data_101a264c53162b321ad4205ecd1614e4
#
_entry.id   101a264c53162b321ad4205ecd1614e4
#
_cell.length_a   1.000
_cell.length_b   1.000
_cell.length_c   1.000
_cell.angle_alpha   90.00
_cell.angle_beta   90.00
_cell.angle_gamma   90.00
#
_symmetry.space_group_name_H-M   'P 1'
#
loop_
_entity.id
_entity.type
_entity.pdbx_description
1 polymer ?
#
loop_
_entity_poly.entity_id
_entity_poly.type
_entity_poly.pdbx_seq_one_letter_code
_entity_poly.pdbx_strand_id
1 'polypeptide(L)'
;MTASVFLIYARAANGVIGKDGALPWHLPADLKRFKALTMGKAMIMGRKTFESLPAMLPGRRHIVLTRSQQWASGAAEIAHSADEALALAGSGEAAVIGGAAIYDLFMPLASRIEMTQVHGDYAGDTFMPLPGPRWTQTARTDHPAQNDLPAYSFITLAPTVPPKLAPKLDGARDAGSRAGAGAT
;
A
#
# COMPACT_ATOMS: atom_id res chain seq x y z
N MET A 1 17.15 -7.43 -4.26
CA MET A 1 16.65 -6.55 -3.18
C MET A 1 15.14 -6.50 -3.28
N THR A 2 14.44 -6.63 -2.19
CA THR A 2 12.99 -6.47 -2.13
C THR A 2 12.63 -5.00 -1.97
N ALA A 3 11.46 -4.59 -2.51
CA ALA A 3 10.96 -3.24 -2.35
C ALA A 3 10.79 -2.86 -0.87
N SER A 4 11.07 -1.62 -0.53
CA SER A 4 10.53 -1.03 0.69
C SER A 4 9.09 -0.58 0.42
N VAL A 5 8.21 -0.72 1.41
CA VAL A 5 6.80 -0.33 1.23
C VAL A 5 6.43 0.80 2.17
N PHE A 6 5.53 1.65 1.72
CA PHE A 6 4.84 2.62 2.56
C PHE A 6 3.33 2.52 2.37
N LEU A 7 2.59 2.81 3.43
CA LEU A 7 1.15 2.89 3.35
C LEU A 7 0.72 4.32 3.03
N ILE A 8 -0.29 4.48 2.19
CA ILE A 8 -0.90 5.76 1.90
C ILE A 8 -2.42 5.64 1.98
N TYR A 9 -3.05 6.43 2.84
CA TYR A 9 -4.49 6.46 3.02
C TYR A 9 -4.98 7.78 3.60
N ALA A 10 -6.26 8.07 3.36
CA ALA A 10 -6.98 9.13 4.03
C ALA A 10 -7.97 8.53 5.04
N ARG A 11 -8.13 9.16 6.19
CA ARG A 11 -8.92 8.69 7.32
C ARG A 11 -9.70 9.84 7.93
N ALA A 12 -11.01 9.66 8.12
CA ALA A 12 -11.85 10.60 8.85
C ALA A 12 -11.56 10.56 10.37
N ALA A 13 -12.01 11.56 11.12
CA ALA A 13 -11.82 11.62 12.56
C ALA A 13 -12.40 10.39 13.28
N ASN A 14 -13.55 9.89 12.83
CA ASN A 14 -14.20 8.68 13.35
C ASN A 14 -13.63 7.36 12.79
N GLY A 15 -12.57 7.40 11.99
CA GLY A 15 -11.89 6.19 11.49
C GLY A 15 -12.33 5.69 10.12
N VAL A 16 -13.33 6.30 9.51
CA VAL A 16 -13.80 5.91 8.18
C VAL A 16 -12.72 6.12 7.14
N ILE A 17 -12.49 5.11 6.30
CA ILE A 17 -11.60 5.16 5.14
C ILE A 17 -12.31 4.83 3.83
N GLY A 18 -13.58 4.44 3.86
CA GLY A 18 -14.38 4.12 2.68
C GLY A 18 -15.86 3.94 2.99
N LYS A 19 -16.64 4.12 1.93
CA LYS A 19 -18.07 3.84 1.88
C LYS A 19 -18.45 3.37 0.48
N ASP A 20 -19.08 2.21 0.37
CA ASP A 20 -19.53 1.65 -0.90
C ASP A 20 -18.44 1.62 -2.00
N GLY A 21 -17.19 1.31 -1.60
CA GLY A 21 -16.04 1.26 -2.50
C GLY A 21 -15.44 2.61 -2.92
N ALA A 22 -15.88 3.72 -2.32
CA ALA A 22 -15.42 5.08 -2.61
C ALA A 22 -15.04 5.83 -1.33
N LEU A 23 -14.40 6.97 -1.47
CA LEU A 23 -14.17 7.91 -0.36
C LEU A 23 -15.43 8.78 -0.16
N PRO A 24 -15.90 8.95 1.09
CA PRO A 24 -17.09 9.75 1.36
C PRO A 24 -16.86 11.27 1.32
N TRP A 25 -15.64 11.70 1.02
CA TRP A 25 -15.25 13.11 0.82
C TRP A 25 -14.59 13.31 -0.52
N HIS A 26 -14.51 14.54 -0.94
CA HIS A 26 -13.75 14.96 -2.12
C HIS A 26 -12.70 16.00 -1.69
N LEU A 27 -11.42 15.63 -1.81
CA LEU A 27 -10.27 16.48 -1.47
C LEU A 27 -9.28 16.50 -2.66
N PRO A 28 -9.37 17.48 -3.56
CA PRO A 28 -8.46 17.59 -4.71
C PRO A 28 -6.98 17.62 -4.32
N ALA A 29 -6.64 18.29 -3.23
CA ALA A 29 -5.27 18.34 -2.72
C ALA A 29 -4.74 16.96 -2.30
N ASP A 30 -5.61 16.11 -1.74
CA ASP A 30 -5.27 14.74 -1.37
C ASP A 30 -5.01 13.87 -2.60
N LEU A 31 -5.85 13.97 -3.62
CA LEU A 31 -5.65 13.29 -4.91
C LEU A 31 -4.34 13.71 -5.59
N LYS A 32 -4.02 15.00 -5.55
CA LYS A 32 -2.75 15.54 -6.08
C LYS A 32 -1.55 14.98 -5.31
N ARG A 33 -1.63 14.93 -3.98
CA ARG A 33 -0.59 14.35 -3.13
C ARG A 33 -0.42 12.85 -3.38
N PHE A 34 -1.50 12.11 -3.46
CA PHE A 34 -1.51 10.69 -3.81
C PHE A 34 -0.79 10.45 -5.14
N LYS A 35 -1.13 11.23 -6.16
CA LYS A 35 -0.46 11.13 -7.47
C LYS A 35 1.04 11.40 -7.36
N ALA A 36 1.44 12.44 -6.66
CA ALA A 36 2.84 12.82 -6.50
C ALA A 36 3.65 11.74 -5.77
N LEU A 37 3.10 11.15 -4.70
CA LEU A 37 3.77 10.14 -3.89
C LEU A 37 3.86 8.77 -4.57
N THR A 38 2.92 8.45 -5.46
CA THR A 38 2.85 7.14 -6.13
C THR A 38 3.44 7.14 -7.54
N MET A 39 3.67 8.29 -8.15
CA MET A 39 4.17 8.39 -9.53
C MET A 39 5.50 7.65 -9.71
N GLY A 40 5.57 6.84 -10.75
CA GLY A 40 6.76 6.04 -11.07
C GLY A 40 6.97 4.81 -10.18
N LYS A 41 6.06 4.55 -9.23
CA LYS A 41 6.18 3.44 -8.27
C LYS A 41 5.22 2.30 -8.61
N ALA A 42 5.50 1.12 -8.07
CA ALA A 42 4.52 0.06 -7.98
C ALA A 42 3.49 0.40 -6.89
N MET A 43 2.22 0.14 -7.17
CA MET A 43 1.13 0.24 -6.21
C MET A 43 0.62 -1.16 -5.90
N ILE A 44 0.58 -1.50 -4.61
CA ILE A 44 0.04 -2.76 -4.10
C ILE A 44 -1.36 -2.50 -3.56
N MET A 45 -2.32 -3.29 -4.00
CA MET A 45 -3.72 -3.12 -3.61
C MET A 45 -4.48 -4.44 -3.61
N GLY A 46 -5.59 -4.50 -2.91
CA GLY A 46 -6.53 -5.60 -3.00
C GLY A 46 -7.39 -5.52 -4.26
N ARG A 47 -7.99 -6.64 -4.65
CA ARG A 47 -8.84 -6.74 -5.85
C ARG A 47 -9.97 -5.71 -5.85
N LYS A 48 -10.72 -5.58 -4.75
CA LYS A 48 -11.84 -4.63 -4.66
C LYS A 48 -11.40 -3.18 -4.86
N THR A 49 -10.23 -2.82 -4.33
CA THR A 49 -9.65 -1.49 -4.55
C THR A 49 -9.32 -1.29 -6.02
N PHE A 50 -8.71 -2.27 -6.68
CA PHE A 50 -8.42 -2.22 -8.10
C PHE A 50 -9.69 -2.06 -8.95
N GLU A 51 -10.72 -2.85 -8.66
CA GLU A 51 -12.01 -2.80 -9.36
C GLU A 51 -12.77 -1.48 -9.13
N SER A 52 -12.49 -0.76 -8.05
CA SER A 52 -13.06 0.55 -7.74
C SER A 52 -12.35 1.74 -8.42
N LEU A 53 -11.18 1.51 -9.00
CA LEU A 53 -10.47 2.57 -9.73
C LEU A 53 -11.25 2.93 -10.99
N PRO A 54 -11.44 4.23 -11.28
CA PRO A 54 -12.17 4.67 -12.47
C PRO A 54 -11.43 4.32 -13.77
N ALA A 55 -10.13 4.20 -13.71
CA ALA A 55 -9.24 3.79 -14.80
C ALA A 55 -7.88 3.36 -14.24
N MET A 56 -7.06 2.74 -15.09
CA MET A 56 -5.65 2.52 -14.78
C MET A 56 -4.96 3.86 -14.56
N LEU A 57 -4.17 3.93 -13.50
CA LEU A 57 -3.46 5.16 -13.12
C LEU A 57 -2.15 5.26 -13.91
N PRO A 58 -2.01 6.22 -14.85
CA PRO A 58 -0.83 6.31 -15.71
C PRO A 58 0.48 6.48 -14.92
N GLY A 59 1.57 5.92 -15.46
CA GLY A 59 2.91 6.05 -14.87
C GLY A 59 3.11 5.25 -13.58
N ARG A 60 2.24 4.32 -13.27
CA ARG A 60 2.28 3.46 -12.07
C ARG A 60 1.96 2.04 -12.42
N ARG A 61 2.67 1.09 -11.84
CA ARG A 61 2.37 -0.33 -11.97
C ARG A 61 1.31 -0.71 -10.94
N HIS A 62 0.41 -1.62 -11.32
CA HIS A 62 -0.66 -2.09 -10.45
C HIS A 62 -0.39 -3.54 -10.10
N ILE A 63 -0.14 -3.81 -8.82
CA ILE A 63 0.03 -5.16 -8.27
C ILE A 63 -1.19 -5.44 -7.41
N VAL A 64 -1.98 -6.42 -7.81
CA VAL A 64 -3.22 -6.78 -7.15
C VAL A 64 -3.03 -8.05 -6.34
N LEU A 65 -3.24 -7.93 -5.03
CA LEU A 65 -3.22 -9.04 -4.11
C LEU A 65 -4.61 -9.66 -4.00
N THR A 66 -4.73 -10.94 -4.34
CA THR A 66 -6.00 -11.68 -4.30
C THR A 66 -5.78 -13.14 -3.92
N ARG A 67 -6.75 -13.71 -3.20
CA ARG A 67 -6.77 -15.15 -2.90
C ARG A 67 -7.34 -15.98 -4.05
N SER A 68 -8.04 -15.35 -4.99
CA SER A 68 -8.60 -16.04 -6.16
C SER A 68 -7.51 -16.40 -7.15
N GLN A 69 -7.37 -17.71 -7.40
CA GLN A 69 -6.45 -18.24 -8.42
C GLN A 69 -6.98 -18.06 -9.85
N GLN A 70 -8.25 -17.73 -10.00
CA GLN A 70 -8.91 -17.59 -11.29
C GLN A 70 -9.11 -16.14 -11.72
N TRP A 71 -8.95 -15.19 -10.79
CA TRP A 71 -9.07 -13.79 -11.13
C TRP A 71 -7.87 -13.35 -11.97
N ALA A 72 -8.15 -12.72 -13.08
CA ALA A 72 -7.15 -12.20 -14.00
C ALA A 72 -7.52 -10.81 -14.47
N SER A 73 -6.52 -10.01 -14.76
CA SER A 73 -6.65 -8.71 -15.40
C SER A 73 -5.45 -8.50 -16.31
N GLY A 74 -5.69 -8.18 -17.57
CA GLY A 74 -4.62 -7.88 -18.53
C GLY A 74 -3.86 -6.58 -18.21
N ALA A 75 -4.34 -5.81 -17.22
CA ALA A 75 -3.81 -4.49 -16.87
C ALA A 75 -3.08 -4.49 -15.51
N ALA A 76 -3.11 -5.59 -14.76
CA ALA A 76 -2.49 -5.68 -13.44
C ALA A 76 -1.62 -6.93 -13.32
N GLU A 77 -0.57 -6.81 -12.52
CA GLU A 77 0.23 -7.94 -12.05
C GLU A 77 -0.48 -8.56 -10.84
N ILE A 78 -0.50 -9.87 -10.75
CA ILE A 78 -1.27 -10.60 -9.72
C ILE A 78 -0.31 -11.23 -8.72
N ALA A 79 -0.60 -11.04 -7.45
CA ALA A 79 0.09 -11.67 -6.34
C ALA A 79 -0.92 -12.40 -5.44
N HIS A 80 -0.50 -13.52 -4.85
CA HIS A 80 -1.32 -14.31 -3.93
C HIS A 80 -0.79 -14.25 -2.48
N SER A 81 0.34 -13.58 -2.27
CA SER A 81 0.94 -13.34 -0.96
C SER A 81 1.63 -11.98 -0.90
N ALA A 82 1.93 -11.51 0.32
CA ALA A 82 2.71 -10.30 0.50
C ALA A 82 4.11 -10.43 -0.10
N ASP A 83 4.74 -11.58 0.06
CA ASP A 83 6.09 -11.85 -0.47
C ASP A 83 6.11 -11.81 -2.01
N GLU A 84 5.09 -12.39 -2.66
CA GLU A 84 4.94 -12.28 -4.11
C GLU A 84 4.75 -10.83 -4.56
N ALA A 85 3.90 -10.06 -3.85
CA ALA A 85 3.70 -8.66 -4.17
C ALA A 85 4.98 -7.84 -4.05
N LEU A 86 5.79 -8.08 -3.01
CA LEU A 86 7.09 -7.45 -2.82
C LEU A 86 8.10 -7.86 -3.89
N ALA A 87 8.11 -9.13 -4.28
CA ALA A 87 8.97 -9.63 -5.36
C ALA A 87 8.61 -8.98 -6.69
N LEU A 88 7.31 -8.89 -7.01
CA LEU A 88 6.82 -8.20 -8.21
C LEU A 88 7.15 -6.69 -8.19
N ALA A 89 7.06 -6.05 -7.04
CA ALA A 89 7.42 -4.64 -6.90
C ALA A 89 8.90 -4.39 -7.23
N GLY A 90 9.77 -5.36 -6.97
CA GLY A 90 11.18 -5.33 -7.34
C GLY A 90 12.02 -4.53 -6.34
N SER A 91 12.87 -3.64 -6.83
CA SER A 91 13.68 -2.73 -6.01
C SER A 91 13.05 -1.34 -5.94
N GLY A 92 13.35 -0.59 -4.89
CA GLY A 92 12.83 0.76 -4.70
C GLY A 92 11.66 0.83 -3.71
N GLU A 93 10.80 1.79 -3.89
CA GLU A 93 9.61 1.95 -3.05
C GLU A 93 8.33 1.51 -3.76
N ALA A 94 7.46 0.85 -3.01
CA ALA A 94 6.10 0.53 -3.45
C ALA A 94 5.07 1.15 -2.49
N ALA A 95 3.98 1.65 -3.04
CA ALA A 95 2.88 2.24 -2.29
C ALA A 95 1.79 1.21 -2.05
N VAL A 96 1.41 0.98 -0.80
CA VAL A 96 0.24 0.18 -0.44
C VAL A 96 -0.96 1.11 -0.35
N ILE A 97 -1.94 0.91 -1.23
CA ILE A 97 -3.05 1.85 -1.42
C ILE A 97 -4.43 1.33 -0.96
N GLY A 98 -4.49 0.16 -0.36
CA GLY A 98 -5.72 -0.36 0.26
C GLY A 98 -6.18 -1.71 -0.27
N GLY A 99 -7.28 -2.25 0.24
CA GLY A 99 -8.07 -1.70 1.35
C GLY A 99 -7.57 -2.08 2.75
N ALA A 100 -8.47 -2.05 3.72
CA ALA A 100 -8.14 -2.25 5.13
C ALA A 100 -7.34 -3.53 5.38
N ALA A 101 -7.77 -4.67 4.85
CA ALA A 101 -7.07 -5.94 5.01
C ALA A 101 -5.65 -5.91 4.42
N ILE A 102 -5.43 -5.17 3.34
CA ILE A 102 -4.11 -5.03 2.73
C ILE A 102 -3.24 -4.09 3.56
N TYR A 103 -3.80 -3.02 4.11
CA TYR A 103 -3.08 -2.17 5.07
C TYR A 103 -2.63 -2.97 6.29
N ASP A 104 -3.50 -3.78 6.88
CA ASP A 104 -3.16 -4.63 8.04
C ASP A 104 -2.02 -5.60 7.72
N LEU A 105 -2.06 -6.21 6.54
CA LEU A 105 -1.05 -7.16 6.08
C LEU A 105 0.33 -6.51 5.93
N PHE A 106 0.39 -5.29 5.39
CA PHE A 106 1.66 -4.59 5.12
C PHE A 106 2.11 -3.66 6.25
N MET A 107 1.28 -3.36 7.23
CA MET A 107 1.62 -2.49 8.36
C MET A 107 2.92 -2.90 9.08
N PRO A 108 3.18 -4.21 9.37
CA PRO A 108 4.42 -4.63 10.00
C PRO A 108 5.67 -4.48 9.12
N LEU A 109 5.49 -4.37 7.81
CA LEU A 109 6.56 -4.30 6.81
C LEU A 109 6.84 -2.87 6.35
N ALA A 110 5.96 -1.94 6.68
CA ALA A 110 6.01 -0.58 6.17
C ALA A 110 7.13 0.26 6.79
N SER A 111 7.83 0.99 5.94
CA SER A 111 8.88 1.93 6.33
C SER A 111 8.34 3.30 6.75
N ARG A 112 7.13 3.66 6.32
CA ARG A 112 6.41 4.86 6.72
C ARG A 112 4.92 4.75 6.40
N ILE A 113 4.15 5.65 7.00
CA ILE A 113 2.75 5.89 6.67
C ILE A 113 2.61 7.34 6.21
N GLU A 114 1.96 7.52 5.07
CA GLU A 114 1.52 8.81 4.55
C GLU A 114 0.01 8.91 4.73
N MET A 115 -0.41 9.54 5.81
CA MET A 115 -1.82 9.63 6.20
C MET A 115 -2.37 11.04 5.94
N THR A 116 -3.54 11.10 5.35
CA THR A 116 -4.36 12.32 5.35
C THR A 116 -5.44 12.17 6.41
N GLN A 117 -5.36 12.97 7.46
CA GLN A 117 -6.40 13.04 8.48
C GLN A 117 -7.43 14.08 8.04
N VAL A 118 -8.63 13.63 7.73
CA VAL A 118 -9.76 14.50 7.44
C VAL A 118 -10.45 14.86 8.77
N HIS A 119 -10.56 16.16 9.06
CA HIS A 119 -11.16 16.65 10.29
C HIS A 119 -12.68 16.73 10.17
N GLY A 120 -13.33 15.62 10.46
CA GLY A 120 -14.79 15.46 10.44
C GLY A 120 -15.16 13.99 10.54
N ASP A 121 -16.38 13.76 10.95
CA ASP A 121 -16.98 12.42 11.01
C ASP A 121 -17.77 12.16 9.73
N TYR A 122 -17.65 10.97 9.19
CA TYR A 122 -18.32 10.56 7.97
C TYR A 122 -19.01 9.21 8.16
N ALA A 123 -20.14 9.05 7.51
CA ALA A 123 -20.75 7.73 7.38
C ALA A 123 -19.90 6.85 6.46
N GLY A 124 -19.63 5.62 6.87
CA GLY A 124 -18.84 4.68 6.09
C GLY A 124 -19.02 3.24 6.54
N ASP A 125 -18.49 2.33 5.78
CA ASP A 125 -18.53 0.88 6.02
C ASP A 125 -17.15 0.27 6.23
N THR A 126 -16.10 1.02 5.94
CA THR A 126 -14.71 0.57 6.07
C THR A 126 -13.96 1.52 6.99
N PHE A 127 -13.29 0.96 7.97
CA PHE A 127 -12.65 1.70 9.05
C PHE A 127 -11.19 1.30 9.23
N MET A 128 -10.41 2.24 9.73
CA MET A 128 -9.02 2.01 10.11
C MET A 128 -8.72 2.72 11.44
N PRO A 129 -8.12 2.03 12.42
CA PRO A 129 -7.73 2.66 13.68
C PRO A 129 -6.62 3.68 13.44
N LEU A 130 -6.37 4.53 14.43
CA LEU A 130 -5.15 5.33 14.44
C LEU A 130 -3.93 4.40 14.51
N PRO A 131 -2.82 4.76 13.85
CA PRO A 131 -1.56 4.06 14.05
C PRO A 131 -1.19 3.99 15.53
N GLY A 132 -0.86 2.78 15.99
CA GLY A 132 -0.53 2.55 17.40
C GLY A 132 0.84 3.11 17.81
N PRO A 133 1.31 2.80 19.04
CA PRO A 133 2.52 3.37 19.64
C PRO A 133 3.83 2.97 18.92
N ARG A 134 3.75 2.04 17.98
CA ARG A 134 4.88 1.69 17.10
C ARG A 134 5.19 2.75 16.04
N TRP A 135 4.33 3.77 15.91
CA TRP A 135 4.44 4.81 14.90
C TRP A 135 4.63 6.16 15.55
N THR A 136 5.63 6.92 15.08
CA THR A 136 5.92 8.27 15.53
C THR A 136 5.70 9.24 14.39
N GLN A 137 4.99 10.33 14.65
CA GLN A 137 4.80 11.41 13.69
C GLN A 137 6.13 12.11 13.44
N THR A 138 6.53 12.16 12.18
CA THR A 138 7.78 12.83 11.74
C THR A 138 7.52 14.13 10.99
N ALA A 139 6.33 14.26 10.38
CA ALA A 139 5.92 15.48 9.70
C ALA A 139 4.42 15.67 9.80
N ARG A 140 3.98 16.94 9.80
CA ARG A 140 2.58 17.32 9.76
C ARG A 140 2.42 18.67 9.09
N THR A 141 1.41 18.78 8.23
CA THR A 141 0.98 20.04 7.63
C THR A 141 -0.52 20.14 7.73
N ASP A 142 -1.01 21.18 8.38
CA ASP A 142 -2.43 21.42 8.60
C ASP A 142 -2.99 22.35 7.53
N HIS A 143 -4.18 22.02 7.04
CA HIS A 143 -4.93 22.81 6.07
C HIS A 143 -6.31 23.12 6.65
N PRO A 144 -6.67 24.41 6.79
CA PRO A 144 -7.98 24.80 7.30
C PRO A 144 -9.08 24.45 6.30
N ALA A 145 -10.31 24.35 6.79
CA ALA A 145 -11.47 24.24 5.94
C ALA A 145 -11.57 25.47 5.01
N GLN A 146 -11.85 25.22 3.74
CA GLN A 146 -12.02 26.28 2.74
C GLN A 146 -13.22 25.97 1.86
N ASN A 147 -14.11 26.95 1.68
CA ASN A 147 -15.36 26.77 0.94
C ASN A 147 -16.13 25.54 1.51
N ASP A 148 -16.49 24.59 0.64
CA ASP A 148 -17.20 23.37 1.04
C ASP A 148 -16.25 22.18 1.35
N LEU A 149 -14.94 22.43 1.42
CA LEU A 149 -13.94 21.40 1.73
C LEU A 149 -13.66 21.36 3.23
N PRO A 150 -13.60 20.16 3.84
CA PRO A 150 -13.25 20.01 5.25
C PRO A 150 -11.80 20.40 5.51
N ALA A 151 -11.48 20.74 6.74
CA ALA A 151 -10.10 20.83 7.19
C ALA A 151 -9.45 19.45 7.16
N TYR A 152 -8.16 19.38 6.87
CA TYR A 152 -7.39 18.16 6.83
C TYR A 152 -5.93 18.39 7.17
N SER A 153 -5.23 17.31 7.51
CA SER A 153 -3.79 17.35 7.79
C SER A 153 -3.08 16.26 7.02
N PHE A 154 -1.97 16.59 6.39
CA PHE A 154 -1.02 15.61 5.86
C PHE A 154 -0.04 15.23 6.96
N ILE A 155 0.03 13.95 7.27
CA ILE A 155 0.82 13.41 8.38
C ILE A 155 1.71 12.29 7.86
N THR A 156 3.00 12.39 8.14
CA THR A 156 3.96 11.31 7.88
C THR A 156 4.35 10.67 9.20
N LEU A 157 4.29 9.34 9.27
CA LEU A 157 4.70 8.58 10.43
C LEU A 157 5.82 7.60 10.05
N ALA A 158 6.77 7.43 10.94
CA ALA A 158 7.82 6.43 10.84
C ALA A 158 7.70 5.40 11.96
N PRO A 159 8.08 4.13 11.74
CA PRO A 159 8.05 3.13 12.80
C PRO A 159 9.14 3.42 13.83
N THR A 160 8.82 3.22 15.12
CA THR A 160 9.78 3.37 16.24
C THR A 160 10.83 2.26 16.27
N VAL A 161 10.52 1.14 15.62
CA VAL A 161 11.43 0.00 15.43
C VAL A 161 11.47 -0.30 13.94
N PRO A 162 12.64 -0.54 13.34
CA PRO A 162 12.76 -0.86 11.93
C PRO A 162 11.77 -1.95 11.51
N PRO A 163 11.18 -1.87 10.32
CA PRO A 163 10.26 -2.89 9.83
C PRO A 163 10.98 -4.24 9.76
N LYS A 164 10.24 -5.32 9.98
CA LYS A 164 10.77 -6.66 9.74
C LYS A 164 11.13 -6.76 8.27
N LEU A 165 12.42 -6.96 7.97
CA LEU A 165 12.79 -7.33 6.62
C LEU A 165 12.04 -8.60 6.24
N ALA A 166 11.45 -8.60 5.04
CA ALA A 166 10.96 -9.84 4.46
C ALA A 166 12.09 -10.88 4.46
N PRO A 167 11.83 -12.14 4.84
CA PRO A 167 12.87 -13.16 4.86
C PRO A 167 13.52 -13.22 3.48
N LYS A 168 14.86 -13.20 3.45
CA LYS A 168 15.60 -13.46 2.22
C LYS A 168 15.16 -14.82 1.71
N LEU A 169 14.69 -14.90 0.49
CA LEU A 169 14.54 -16.15 -0.22
C LEU A 169 15.96 -16.70 -0.50
N ASP A 170 16.57 -17.32 0.51
CA ASP A 170 17.74 -18.16 0.34
C ASP A 170 17.27 -19.48 -0.27
N GLY A 171 17.44 -19.66 -1.56
CA GLY A 171 17.00 -20.90 -2.19
C GLY A 171 17.25 -21.04 -3.67
N ALA A 172 18.33 -20.51 -4.19
CA ALA A 172 18.95 -21.15 -5.35
C ALA A 172 19.88 -22.26 -4.82
N ARG A 173 19.34 -23.45 -4.56
CA ARG A 173 20.17 -24.62 -4.37
C ARG A 173 20.80 -24.95 -5.72
N ASP A 174 22.08 -24.68 -5.80
CA ASP A 174 23.01 -25.17 -6.78
C ASP A 174 22.78 -26.69 -6.97
N ALA A 175 22.19 -27.06 -8.08
CA ALA A 175 22.12 -28.44 -8.50
C ALA A 175 23.50 -28.82 -9.02
N GLY A 176 24.37 -29.16 -8.08
CA GLY A 176 25.71 -29.62 -8.31
C GLY A 176 25.77 -30.76 -9.31
N SER A 177 26.48 -30.50 -10.36
CA SER A 177 27.16 -31.47 -11.25
C SER A 177 27.60 -32.71 -10.50
N ARG A 178 27.08 -33.88 -10.87
CA ARG A 178 27.76 -35.14 -10.72
C ARG A 178 28.05 -35.71 -12.10
N ALA A 179 29.20 -35.35 -12.62
CA ALA A 179 29.90 -36.15 -13.58
C ALA A 179 30.39 -37.43 -12.89
N GLY A 180 29.80 -38.54 -13.18
CA GLY A 180 30.29 -39.87 -12.81
C GLY A 180 31.09 -40.45 -13.96
N ALA A 181 32.39 -40.34 -13.87
CA ALA A 181 33.28 -41.21 -14.65
C ALA A 181 33.22 -42.63 -14.09
N GLY A 182 32.99 -43.60 -14.91
CA GLY A 182 33.07 -45.00 -14.60
C GLY A 182 33.67 -45.70 -15.80
N ALA A 183 34.95 -45.98 -15.69
CA ALA A 183 35.71 -46.80 -16.63
C ALA A 183 35.48 -48.30 -16.40
N THR A 184 35.73 -49.05 -17.45
CA THR A 184 35.94 -50.45 -17.72
C THR A 184 34.73 -51.27 -18.08
#